data_b602de5a4d4c19823b27b921314999a6
#
_entry.id   b602de5a4d4c19823b27b921314999a6
#
_cell.length_a   1.000
_cell.length_b   1.000
_cell.length_c   1.000
_cell.angle_alpha   90.00
_cell.angle_beta   90.00
_cell.angle_gamma   90.00
#
_symmetry.space_group_name_H-M   'P 1'
#
loop_
_entity.id
_entity.type
_entity.pdbx_description
1 polymer ?
#
loop_
_entity_poly.entity_id
_entity_poly.type
_entity_poly.pdbx_seq_one_letter_code
_entity_poly.pdbx_strand_id
1 'polypeptide(L)'
;MGKVLEILRNWTLPVAITGGAVVYYLFALIPAFDGFARAASPVFDEVLPWFLFVILFTTFLKIDYKKLRLAKWHFWVSATQLFVVLMLVGCILYFKIDGFDLVLMECILVCVIGPCAAASSVVTAKLGGSLESMTTYTFVSNVLTAIMIPLFFPLIDQRVEMSFGAAFLMIMWKVCVILVVPMGLAYVVKHLLPKVQQWLTSITDLSFYLWGCSLAIVTGITFRNISNSHAPLSLLAAIAVVSFVICVIQFSVGRNIGRFFGSTVESGQALGQKNTAFAIWVSSAYINPLAAVGPGCYIIWQNAINSLELYHHRKNPNK
;
A
#
# COMPACT_ATOMS: atom_id res chain seq x y z
N MET A 1 -26.40 17.07 -8.52
CA MET A 1 -24.96 16.72 -8.59
C MET A 1 -24.30 16.66 -7.19
N GLY A 2 -24.62 17.53 -6.22
CA GLY A 2 -24.02 17.51 -4.87
C GLY A 2 -24.23 16.25 -4.05
N LYS A 3 -25.45 15.71 -3.97
CA LYS A 3 -25.72 14.49 -3.17
C LYS A 3 -24.99 13.24 -3.65
N VAL A 4 -24.85 13.06 -4.95
CA VAL A 4 -24.12 11.91 -5.52
C VAL A 4 -22.62 12.01 -5.22
N LEU A 5 -22.04 13.20 -5.36
CA LEU A 5 -20.64 13.46 -4.99
C LEU A 5 -20.39 13.26 -3.49
N GLU A 6 -21.33 13.65 -2.64
CA GLU A 6 -21.25 13.45 -1.20
C GLU A 6 -21.34 11.96 -0.82
N ILE A 7 -22.21 11.19 -1.47
CA ILE A 7 -22.30 9.74 -1.30
C ILE A 7 -21.00 9.08 -1.77
N LEU A 8 -20.50 9.41 -2.96
CA LEU A 8 -19.24 8.88 -3.49
C LEU A 8 -18.07 9.19 -2.55
N ARG A 9 -18.01 10.39 -1.98
CA ARG A 9 -16.97 10.80 -1.03
C ARG A 9 -17.05 10.06 0.30
N ASN A 10 -18.25 9.81 0.80
CA ASN A 10 -18.46 9.10 2.07
C ASN A 10 -18.29 7.58 1.94
N TRP A 11 -18.58 7.05 0.75
CA TRP A 11 -18.57 5.62 0.44
C TRP A 11 -17.52 5.21 -0.61
N THR A 12 -16.45 6.01 -0.76
CA THR A 12 -15.43 5.80 -1.80
C THR A 12 -14.84 4.40 -1.76
N LEU A 13 -14.52 3.88 -0.57
CA LEU A 13 -13.95 2.53 -0.43
C LEU A 13 -14.92 1.44 -0.89
N PRO A 14 -16.16 1.34 -0.37
CA PRO A 14 -17.15 0.38 -0.86
C PRO A 14 -17.44 0.53 -2.36
N VAL A 15 -17.63 1.76 -2.83
CA VAL A 15 -17.94 2.05 -4.24
C VAL A 15 -16.79 1.64 -5.17
N ALA A 16 -15.55 1.95 -4.81
CA ALA A 16 -14.38 1.59 -5.61
C ALA A 16 -14.15 0.07 -5.65
N ILE A 17 -14.28 -0.62 -4.50
CA ILE A 17 -14.17 -2.08 -4.43
C ILE A 17 -15.30 -2.73 -5.23
N THR A 18 -16.55 -2.33 -5.00
CA THR A 18 -17.68 -2.91 -5.71
C THR A 18 -17.60 -2.61 -7.22
N GLY A 19 -17.25 -1.36 -7.58
CA GLY A 19 -17.08 -0.96 -8.96
C GLY A 19 -15.97 -1.72 -9.67
N GLY A 20 -14.82 -1.89 -9.05
CA GLY A 20 -13.69 -2.67 -9.57
C GLY A 20 -14.05 -4.15 -9.78
N ALA A 21 -14.75 -4.75 -8.80
CA ALA A 21 -15.23 -6.12 -8.91
C ALA A 21 -16.28 -6.29 -10.04
N VAL A 22 -17.26 -5.38 -10.08
CA VAL A 22 -18.31 -5.41 -11.12
C VAL A 22 -17.71 -5.25 -12.51
N VAL A 23 -16.80 -4.29 -12.70
CA VAL A 23 -16.11 -4.10 -13.98
C VAL A 23 -15.35 -5.36 -14.37
N TYR A 24 -14.59 -5.96 -13.44
CA TYR A 24 -13.89 -7.21 -13.71
C TYR A 24 -14.84 -8.31 -14.17
N TYR A 25 -15.93 -8.58 -13.43
CA TYR A 25 -16.87 -9.64 -13.76
C TYR A 25 -17.65 -9.37 -15.03
N LEU A 26 -18.00 -8.12 -15.34
CA LEU A 26 -18.61 -7.76 -16.62
C LEU A 26 -17.72 -8.14 -17.81
N PHE A 27 -16.42 -7.88 -17.69
CA PHE A 27 -15.45 -8.24 -18.73
C PHE A 27 -15.10 -9.73 -18.75
N ALA A 28 -15.16 -10.42 -17.60
CA ALA A 28 -14.83 -11.83 -17.49
C ALA A 28 -15.99 -12.76 -17.91
N LEU A 29 -17.25 -12.32 -17.72
CA LEU A 29 -18.43 -13.18 -17.94
C LEU A 29 -19.16 -12.92 -19.28
N ILE A 30 -18.93 -11.77 -19.90
CA ILE A 30 -19.61 -11.38 -21.15
C ILE A 30 -18.66 -11.57 -22.33
N PRO A 31 -18.83 -12.63 -23.17
CA PRO A 31 -17.92 -12.91 -24.27
C PRO A 31 -17.75 -11.77 -25.28
N ALA A 32 -18.77 -10.90 -25.43
CA ALA A 32 -18.68 -9.74 -26.28
C ALA A 32 -17.58 -8.74 -25.89
N PHE A 33 -17.13 -8.76 -24.63
CA PHE A 33 -16.07 -7.90 -24.12
C PHE A 33 -14.69 -8.56 -24.08
N ASP A 34 -14.55 -9.84 -24.43
CA ASP A 34 -13.27 -10.57 -24.36
C ASP A 34 -12.13 -9.88 -25.12
N GLY A 35 -12.42 -9.35 -26.32
CA GLY A 35 -11.44 -8.62 -27.12
C GLY A 35 -10.96 -7.34 -26.41
N PHE A 36 -11.88 -6.60 -25.85
CA PHE A 36 -11.57 -5.38 -25.10
C PHE A 36 -10.86 -5.71 -23.78
N ALA A 37 -11.30 -6.72 -23.04
CA ALA A 37 -10.69 -7.14 -21.79
C ALA A 37 -9.22 -7.53 -21.97
N ARG A 38 -8.90 -8.30 -23.03
CA ARG A 38 -7.52 -8.67 -23.37
C ARG A 38 -6.65 -7.47 -23.74
N ALA A 39 -7.21 -6.51 -24.47
CA ALA A 39 -6.48 -5.28 -24.84
C ALA A 39 -6.32 -4.32 -23.67
N ALA A 40 -7.32 -4.21 -22.79
CA ALA A 40 -7.32 -3.28 -21.65
C ALA A 40 -6.50 -3.78 -20.44
N SER A 41 -6.40 -5.09 -20.22
CA SER A 41 -5.71 -5.66 -19.07
C SER A 41 -4.25 -5.19 -18.92
N PRO A 42 -3.39 -5.22 -19.95
CA PRO A 42 -2.03 -4.70 -19.85
C PRO A 42 -1.99 -3.21 -19.54
N VAL A 43 -2.95 -2.44 -20.08
CA VAL A 43 -3.04 -1.00 -19.83
C VAL A 43 -3.29 -0.70 -18.36
N PHE A 44 -4.16 -1.44 -17.71
CA PHE A 44 -4.41 -1.25 -16.26
C PHE A 44 -3.18 -1.60 -15.41
N ASP A 45 -2.43 -2.64 -15.77
CA ASP A 45 -1.19 -3.02 -15.10
C ASP A 45 -0.11 -1.92 -15.23
N GLU A 46 -0.03 -1.25 -16.40
CA GLU A 46 0.90 -0.16 -16.64
C GLU A 46 0.45 1.18 -16.04
N VAL A 47 -0.85 1.46 -16.02
CA VAL A 47 -1.40 2.74 -15.51
C VAL A 47 -1.34 2.84 -13.99
N LEU A 48 -1.49 1.71 -13.28
CA LEU A 48 -1.47 1.70 -11.82
C LEU A 48 -0.19 2.31 -11.21
N PRO A 49 1.04 1.98 -11.65
CA PRO A 49 2.26 2.62 -11.18
C PRO A 49 2.25 4.14 -11.35
N TRP A 50 1.71 4.65 -12.47
CA TRP A 50 1.61 6.09 -12.70
C TRP A 50 0.62 6.77 -11.76
N PHE A 51 -0.50 6.12 -11.44
CA PHE A 51 -1.42 6.65 -10.43
C PHE A 51 -0.75 6.72 -9.06
N LEU A 52 -0.01 5.69 -8.67
CA LEU A 52 0.77 5.67 -7.43
C LEU A 52 1.81 6.80 -7.41
N PHE A 53 2.53 6.99 -8.51
CA PHE A 53 3.49 8.08 -8.68
C PHE A 53 2.82 9.44 -8.48
N VAL A 54 1.71 9.71 -9.18
CA VAL A 54 1.02 11.01 -9.10
C VAL A 54 0.40 11.24 -7.72
N ILE A 55 -0.14 10.20 -7.07
CA ILE A 55 -0.66 10.29 -5.70
C ILE A 55 0.46 10.69 -4.72
N LEU A 56 1.60 10.03 -4.79
CA LEU A 56 2.76 10.35 -3.94
C LEU A 56 3.28 11.75 -4.24
N PHE A 57 3.49 12.08 -5.50
CA PHE A 57 3.94 13.39 -5.95
C PHE A 57 3.04 14.52 -5.43
N THR A 58 1.72 14.42 -5.64
CA THR A 58 0.76 15.44 -5.20
C THR A 58 0.65 15.51 -3.67
N THR A 59 0.82 14.40 -2.99
CA THR A 59 0.86 14.36 -1.53
C THR A 59 2.10 15.10 -1.01
N PHE A 60 3.28 14.81 -1.56
CA PHE A 60 4.54 15.42 -1.14
C PHE A 60 4.66 16.89 -1.53
N LEU A 61 3.96 17.38 -2.57
CA LEU A 61 3.88 18.81 -2.88
C LEU A 61 3.24 19.65 -1.78
N LYS A 62 2.34 19.06 -0.99
CA LYS A 62 1.61 19.74 0.09
C LYS A 62 2.40 19.82 1.40
N ILE A 63 3.50 19.08 1.52
CA ILE A 63 4.27 18.94 2.76
C ILE A 63 5.15 20.16 3.02
N ASP A 64 5.24 20.60 4.27
CA ASP A 64 6.23 21.56 4.73
C ASP A 64 7.53 20.83 5.15
N TYR A 65 8.50 20.78 4.25
CA TYR A 65 9.77 20.08 4.46
C TYR A 65 10.59 20.62 5.65
N LYS A 66 10.35 21.89 6.05
CA LYS A 66 11.05 22.50 7.21
C LYS A 66 10.57 21.92 8.55
N LYS A 67 9.38 21.33 8.57
CA LYS A 67 8.80 20.70 9.75
C LYS A 67 9.13 19.22 9.89
N LEU A 68 9.75 18.62 8.87
CA LEU A 68 10.11 17.22 8.92
C LEU A 68 11.26 16.99 9.90
N ARG A 69 11.01 16.20 10.93
CA ARG A 69 12.01 15.84 11.95
C ARG A 69 11.94 14.36 12.27
N LEU A 70 13.12 13.73 12.32
CA LEU A 70 13.22 12.34 12.72
C LEU A 70 12.95 12.23 14.23
N ALA A 71 12.12 11.28 14.60
CA ALA A 71 11.81 10.92 15.98
C ALA A 71 12.34 9.50 16.29
N LYS A 72 12.59 9.21 17.58
CA LYS A 72 13.11 7.89 18.00
C LYS A 72 12.18 6.74 17.60
N TRP A 73 10.86 6.95 17.64
CA TRP A 73 9.90 5.93 17.28
C TRP A 73 9.98 5.54 15.79
N HIS A 74 10.40 6.47 14.88
CA HIS A 74 10.60 6.15 13.46
C HIS A 74 11.62 5.02 13.29
N PHE A 75 12.72 5.10 14.03
CA PHE A 75 13.76 4.07 14.02
C PHE A 75 13.21 2.72 14.49
N TRP A 76 12.53 2.69 15.63
CA TRP A 76 12.03 1.44 16.21
C TRP A 76 10.96 0.77 15.37
N VAL A 77 10.03 1.55 14.79
CA VAL A 77 9.02 1.01 13.86
C VAL A 77 9.69 0.46 12.60
N SER A 78 10.67 1.18 12.03
CA SER A 78 11.44 0.72 10.86
C SER A 78 12.26 -0.53 11.17
N ALA A 79 12.92 -0.57 12.32
CA ALA A 79 13.70 -1.72 12.77
C ALA A 79 12.79 -2.95 12.99
N THR A 80 11.61 -2.75 13.57
CA THR A 80 10.62 -3.83 13.73
C THR A 80 10.15 -4.36 12.38
N GLN A 81 9.82 -3.47 11.42
CA GLN A 81 9.44 -3.88 10.08
C GLN A 81 10.54 -4.69 9.40
N LEU A 82 11.79 -4.19 9.43
CA LEU A 82 12.94 -4.88 8.86
C LEU A 82 13.17 -6.24 9.53
N PHE A 83 13.09 -6.30 10.87
CA PHE A 83 13.26 -7.54 11.61
C PHE A 83 12.22 -8.61 11.22
N VAL A 84 10.94 -8.23 11.12
CA VAL A 84 9.88 -9.16 10.70
C VAL A 84 10.09 -9.62 9.25
N VAL A 85 10.51 -8.72 8.35
CA VAL A 85 10.83 -9.09 6.96
C VAL A 85 11.99 -10.08 6.93
N LEU A 86 13.08 -9.84 7.67
CA LEU A 86 14.22 -10.76 7.77
C LEU A 86 13.81 -12.14 8.31
N MET A 87 12.96 -12.16 9.34
CA MET A 87 12.41 -13.39 9.90
C MET A 87 11.61 -14.17 8.87
N LEU A 88 10.70 -13.50 8.14
CA LEU A 88 9.86 -14.17 7.12
C LEU A 88 10.71 -14.72 5.97
N VAL A 89 11.61 -13.91 5.42
CA VAL A 89 12.53 -14.35 4.34
C VAL A 89 13.43 -15.47 4.84
N GLY A 90 14.00 -15.34 6.04
CA GLY A 90 14.82 -16.36 6.67
C GLY A 90 14.06 -17.69 6.85
N CYS A 91 12.80 -17.64 7.28
CA CYS A 91 11.94 -18.84 7.38
C CYS A 91 11.70 -19.48 6.00
N ILE A 92 11.34 -18.69 4.99
CA ILE A 92 11.12 -19.20 3.62
C ILE A 92 12.35 -19.93 3.12
N LEU A 93 13.55 -19.32 3.25
CA LEU A 93 14.79 -19.87 2.73
C LEU A 93 15.31 -21.07 3.55
N TYR A 94 15.24 -20.98 4.87
CA TYR A 94 15.75 -22.03 5.77
C TYR A 94 14.92 -23.31 5.70
N PHE A 95 13.59 -23.19 5.74
CA PHE A 95 12.68 -24.33 5.67
C PHE A 95 12.36 -24.76 4.24
N LYS A 96 12.87 -24.04 3.22
CA LYS A 96 12.61 -24.30 1.79
C LYS A 96 11.11 -24.40 1.52
N ILE A 97 10.36 -23.45 2.05
CA ILE A 97 8.90 -23.41 1.94
C ILE A 97 8.52 -23.27 0.46
N ASP A 98 7.58 -24.10 -0.01
CA ASP A 98 7.12 -24.14 -1.39
C ASP A 98 5.59 -24.24 -1.50
N GLY A 99 5.09 -24.32 -2.73
CA GLY A 99 3.66 -24.53 -3.00
C GLY A 99 2.75 -23.47 -2.39
N PHE A 100 1.64 -23.90 -1.80
CA PHE A 100 0.64 -23.02 -1.21
C PHE A 100 1.12 -22.35 0.09
N ASP A 101 2.01 -22.98 0.83
CA ASP A 101 2.60 -22.41 2.04
C ASP A 101 3.51 -21.24 1.68
N LEU A 102 4.27 -21.34 0.57
CA LEU A 102 5.04 -20.21 0.03
C LEU A 102 4.13 -19.03 -0.32
N VAL A 103 3.03 -19.27 -1.04
CA VAL A 103 2.07 -18.21 -1.37
C VAL A 103 1.53 -17.51 -0.12
N LEU A 104 1.22 -18.27 0.93
CA LEU A 104 0.75 -17.70 2.19
C LEU A 104 1.84 -16.86 2.88
N MET A 105 3.08 -17.33 2.91
CA MET A 105 4.21 -16.57 3.44
C MET A 105 4.52 -15.32 2.61
N GLU A 106 4.42 -15.40 1.28
CA GLU A 106 4.52 -14.25 0.39
C GLU A 106 3.41 -13.22 0.66
N CYS A 107 2.16 -13.65 0.87
CA CYS A 107 1.06 -12.75 1.27
C CYS A 107 1.39 -11.99 2.56
N ILE A 108 1.90 -12.69 3.59
CA ILE A 108 2.31 -12.07 4.86
C ILE A 108 3.44 -11.08 4.60
N LEU A 109 4.47 -11.51 3.89
CA LEU A 109 5.64 -10.69 3.58
C LEU A 109 5.25 -9.40 2.88
N VAL A 110 4.40 -9.47 1.86
CA VAL A 110 3.95 -8.30 1.10
C VAL A 110 3.12 -7.34 1.96
N CYS A 111 2.28 -7.87 2.86
CA CYS A 111 1.53 -7.04 3.81
C CYS A 111 2.44 -6.34 4.84
N VAL A 112 3.62 -6.89 5.14
CA VAL A 112 4.57 -6.30 6.09
C VAL A 112 5.56 -5.36 5.41
N ILE A 113 6.17 -5.78 4.28
CA ILE A 113 7.25 -5.05 3.61
C ILE A 113 6.76 -3.76 2.94
N GLY A 114 5.48 -3.67 2.59
CA GLY A 114 4.88 -2.51 1.96
C GLY A 114 5.12 -1.22 2.74
N PRO A 115 5.28 -0.07 2.05
CA PRO A 115 5.49 1.21 2.71
C PRO A 115 4.21 1.68 3.42
N CYS A 116 4.38 2.64 4.32
CA CYS A 116 3.26 3.31 4.94
C CYS A 116 2.40 4.04 3.89
N ALA A 117 1.08 4.01 4.04
CA ALA A 117 0.17 4.69 3.13
C ALA A 117 0.32 6.22 3.22
N ALA A 118 0.23 6.92 2.08
CA ALA A 118 0.23 8.37 2.06
C ALA A 118 -0.92 9.00 2.87
N ALA A 119 -2.06 8.30 2.95
CA ALA A 119 -3.23 8.74 3.71
C ALA A 119 -3.06 8.61 5.24
N SER A 120 -2.08 7.87 5.72
CA SER A 120 -1.88 7.61 7.16
C SER A 120 -1.62 8.89 7.95
N SER A 121 -0.92 9.88 7.38
CA SER A 121 -0.68 11.17 8.03
C SER A 121 -1.98 11.95 8.27
N VAL A 122 -2.92 11.88 7.33
CA VAL A 122 -4.24 12.53 7.47
C VAL A 122 -5.10 11.80 8.52
N VAL A 123 -5.08 10.47 8.52
CA VAL A 123 -5.80 9.66 9.53
C VAL A 123 -5.21 9.93 10.92
N THR A 124 -3.88 9.93 11.04
CA THR A 124 -3.17 10.26 12.28
C THR A 124 -3.58 11.63 12.83
N ALA A 125 -3.62 12.67 11.99
CA ALA A 125 -4.05 14.00 12.41
C ALA A 125 -5.52 14.02 12.89
N LYS A 126 -6.40 13.27 12.23
CA LYS A 126 -7.81 13.14 12.65
C LYS A 126 -7.97 12.37 13.97
N LEU A 127 -7.00 11.57 14.36
CA LEU A 127 -6.93 10.84 15.63
C LEU A 127 -6.17 11.61 16.72
N GLY A 128 -5.82 12.89 16.47
CA GLY A 128 -5.12 13.75 17.42
C GLY A 128 -3.60 13.57 17.47
N GLY A 129 -3.03 12.76 16.57
CA GLY A 129 -1.58 12.60 16.45
C GLY A 129 -0.91 13.67 15.57
N SER A 130 0.43 13.67 15.51
CA SER A 130 1.21 14.63 14.73
C SER A 130 1.25 14.29 13.24
N LEU A 131 0.62 15.15 12.43
CA LEU A 131 0.69 15.10 10.97
C LEU A 131 2.14 15.12 10.48
N GLU A 132 2.95 16.03 11.01
CA GLU A 132 4.33 16.25 10.59
C GLU A 132 5.22 15.04 10.89
N SER A 133 5.11 14.49 12.09
CA SER A 133 5.89 13.31 12.49
C SER A 133 5.52 12.09 11.64
N MET A 134 4.20 11.88 11.43
CA MET A 134 3.72 10.78 10.58
C MET A 134 4.13 10.95 9.11
N THR A 135 4.10 12.18 8.60
CA THR A 135 4.57 12.49 7.25
C THR A 135 6.07 12.21 7.10
N THR A 136 6.87 12.58 8.11
CA THR A 136 8.31 12.25 8.14
C THR A 136 8.51 10.74 8.06
N TYR A 137 7.73 9.97 8.82
CA TYR A 137 7.80 8.51 8.75
C TYR A 137 7.41 7.96 7.37
N THR A 138 6.44 8.56 6.69
CA THR A 138 6.06 8.14 5.33
C THR A 138 7.25 8.23 4.36
N PHE A 139 8.08 9.28 4.46
CA PHE A 139 9.34 9.36 3.69
C PHE A 139 10.29 8.23 4.05
N VAL A 140 10.55 8.03 5.35
CA VAL A 140 11.44 6.97 5.83
C VAL A 140 10.98 5.61 5.35
N SER A 141 9.70 5.33 5.46
CA SER A 141 9.08 4.06 5.06
C SER A 141 9.19 3.80 3.55
N ASN A 142 8.98 4.83 2.71
CA ASN A 142 9.14 4.69 1.26
C ASN A 142 10.59 4.36 0.88
N VAL A 143 11.58 5.04 1.48
CA VAL A 143 13.00 4.78 1.23
C VAL A 143 13.39 3.39 1.73
N LEU A 144 12.94 3.01 2.93
CA LEU A 144 13.20 1.69 3.50
C LEU A 144 12.64 0.58 2.60
N THR A 145 11.39 0.71 2.17
CA THR A 145 10.75 -0.25 1.28
C THR A 145 11.43 -0.31 -0.09
N ALA A 146 11.87 0.83 -0.62
CA ALA A 146 12.59 0.90 -1.90
C ALA A 146 13.93 0.13 -1.86
N ILE A 147 14.51 -0.04 -0.67
CA ILE A 147 15.72 -0.86 -0.46
C ILE A 147 15.34 -2.32 -0.19
N MET A 148 14.37 -2.57 0.69
CA MET A 148 14.02 -3.92 1.10
C MET A 148 13.47 -4.79 -0.04
N ILE A 149 12.59 -4.25 -0.88
CA ILE A 149 11.94 -5.02 -1.94
C ILE A 149 12.96 -5.60 -2.94
N PRO A 150 13.83 -4.79 -3.58
CA PRO A 150 14.80 -5.32 -4.52
C PRO A 150 15.85 -6.24 -3.87
N LEU A 151 16.07 -6.08 -2.55
CA LEU A 151 17.00 -6.94 -1.82
C LEU A 151 16.39 -8.31 -1.53
N PHE A 152 15.13 -8.38 -1.14
CA PHE A 152 14.53 -9.62 -0.64
C PHE A 152 13.71 -10.38 -1.69
N PHE A 153 13.03 -9.71 -2.62
CA PHE A 153 12.20 -10.38 -3.60
C PHE A 153 12.97 -11.34 -4.52
N PRO A 154 14.16 -10.97 -5.05
CA PRO A 154 14.94 -11.90 -5.86
C PRO A 154 15.46 -13.14 -5.10
N LEU A 155 15.50 -13.08 -3.76
CA LEU A 155 15.93 -14.23 -2.94
C LEU A 155 14.83 -15.31 -2.83
N ILE A 156 13.57 -14.89 -2.89
CA ILE A 156 12.41 -15.78 -2.69
C ILE A 156 11.72 -16.16 -4.01
N ASP A 157 11.89 -15.38 -5.08
CA ASP A 157 11.30 -15.69 -6.39
C ASP A 157 12.14 -16.73 -7.14
N GLN A 158 11.64 -17.97 -7.12
CA GLN A 158 12.27 -19.11 -7.76
C GLN A 158 11.97 -19.22 -9.27
N ARG A 159 11.15 -18.33 -9.83
CA ARG A 159 10.65 -18.42 -11.21
C ARG A 159 11.49 -17.63 -12.22
N VAL A 160 12.39 -16.78 -11.76
CA VAL A 160 13.17 -15.90 -12.62
C VAL A 160 14.54 -16.53 -12.89
N GLU A 161 14.78 -16.93 -14.15
CA GLU A 161 16.09 -17.41 -14.64
C GLU A 161 17.14 -16.29 -14.76
N MET A 162 17.04 -15.23 -13.93
CA MET A 162 17.95 -14.10 -13.91
C MET A 162 18.93 -14.20 -12.76
N SER A 163 20.14 -13.66 -12.95
CA SER A 163 21.05 -13.50 -11.83
C SER A 163 20.46 -12.55 -10.78
N PHE A 164 20.77 -12.80 -9.50
CA PHE A 164 20.35 -11.94 -8.39
C PHE A 164 20.62 -10.44 -8.66
N GLY A 165 21.82 -10.11 -9.15
CA GLY A 165 22.21 -8.73 -9.44
C GLY A 165 21.34 -8.07 -10.53
N ALA A 166 20.97 -8.80 -11.57
CA ALA A 166 20.09 -8.30 -12.63
C ALA A 166 18.68 -8.07 -12.10
N ALA A 167 18.11 -9.02 -11.36
CA ALA A 167 16.79 -8.89 -10.73
C ALA A 167 16.77 -7.74 -9.71
N PHE A 168 17.80 -7.64 -8.86
CA PHE A 168 17.96 -6.54 -7.91
C PHE A 168 17.94 -5.17 -8.60
N LEU A 169 18.74 -4.96 -9.63
CA LEU A 169 18.81 -3.66 -10.34
C LEU A 169 17.51 -3.32 -11.06
N MET A 170 16.89 -4.32 -11.69
CA MET A 170 15.60 -4.13 -12.37
C MET A 170 14.49 -3.70 -11.40
N ILE A 171 14.35 -4.40 -10.27
CA ILE A 171 13.34 -4.10 -9.26
C ILE A 171 13.66 -2.78 -8.57
N MET A 172 14.94 -2.54 -8.22
CA MET A 172 15.39 -1.28 -7.60
C MET A 172 15.01 -0.07 -8.46
N TRP A 173 15.28 -0.12 -9.76
CA TRP A 173 14.93 0.96 -10.68
C TRP A 173 13.43 1.24 -10.67
N LYS A 174 12.60 0.21 -10.87
CA LYS A 174 11.15 0.34 -10.92
C LYS A 174 10.54 0.86 -9.60
N VAL A 175 11.00 0.31 -8.48
CA VAL A 175 10.51 0.71 -7.15
C VAL A 175 10.97 2.12 -6.79
N CYS A 176 12.21 2.49 -7.10
CA CYS A 176 12.70 3.86 -6.90
C CYS A 176 11.92 4.88 -7.73
N VAL A 177 11.62 4.58 -8.99
CA VAL A 177 10.81 5.46 -9.83
C VAL A 177 9.44 5.72 -9.22
N ILE A 178 8.81 4.73 -8.61
CA ILE A 178 7.46 4.87 -8.06
C ILE A 178 7.46 5.49 -6.65
N LEU A 179 8.42 5.15 -5.80
CA LEU A 179 8.42 5.58 -4.39
C LEU A 179 9.31 6.79 -4.12
N VAL A 180 10.51 6.85 -4.71
CA VAL A 180 11.52 7.86 -4.36
C VAL A 180 11.50 9.05 -5.31
N VAL A 181 11.39 8.81 -6.61
CA VAL A 181 11.39 9.90 -7.60
C VAL A 181 10.26 10.92 -7.37
N PRO A 182 8.99 10.53 -7.07
CA PRO A 182 7.94 11.52 -6.82
C PRO A 182 8.21 12.40 -5.61
N MET A 183 8.93 11.88 -4.59
CA MET A 183 9.35 12.67 -3.42
C MET A 183 10.37 13.74 -3.81
N GLY A 184 11.42 13.35 -4.53
CA GLY A 184 12.46 14.27 -5.03
C GLY A 184 11.89 15.30 -6.00
N LEU A 185 11.04 14.88 -6.94
CA LEU A 185 10.38 15.77 -7.89
C LEU A 185 9.46 16.77 -7.19
N ALA A 186 8.70 16.34 -6.19
CA ALA A 186 7.84 17.23 -5.40
C ALA A 186 8.67 18.30 -4.66
N TYR A 187 9.82 17.92 -4.11
CA TYR A 187 10.76 18.85 -3.49
C TYR A 187 11.26 19.89 -4.50
N VAL A 188 11.72 19.43 -5.66
CA VAL A 188 12.23 20.32 -6.75
C VAL A 188 11.14 21.27 -7.23
N VAL A 189 9.96 20.77 -7.56
CA VAL A 189 8.84 21.60 -8.04
C VAL A 189 8.42 22.63 -7.00
N LYS A 190 8.36 22.24 -5.73
CA LYS A 190 7.99 23.15 -4.64
C LYS A 190 8.97 24.31 -4.49
N HIS A 191 10.27 24.09 -4.67
CA HIS A 191 11.30 25.10 -4.45
C HIS A 191 11.65 25.90 -5.71
N LEU A 192 11.62 25.26 -6.89
CA LEU A 192 12.04 25.90 -8.14
C LEU A 192 10.85 26.39 -8.98
N LEU A 193 9.65 25.80 -8.82
CA LEU A 193 8.47 26.09 -9.63
C LEU A 193 7.23 26.40 -8.76
N PRO A 194 7.25 27.44 -7.90
CA PRO A 194 6.18 27.70 -6.94
C PRO A 194 4.82 27.96 -7.60
N LYS A 195 4.78 28.51 -8.80
CA LYS A 195 3.53 28.71 -9.56
C LYS A 195 2.90 27.36 -9.98
N VAL A 196 3.71 26.41 -10.41
CA VAL A 196 3.26 25.06 -10.77
C VAL A 196 2.78 24.31 -9.51
N GLN A 197 3.52 24.43 -8.42
CA GLN A 197 3.14 23.86 -7.13
C GLN A 197 1.77 24.39 -6.66
N GLN A 198 1.57 25.72 -6.69
CA GLN A 198 0.30 26.35 -6.31
C GLN A 198 -0.86 25.88 -7.20
N TRP A 199 -0.65 25.81 -8.52
CA TRP A 199 -1.65 25.32 -9.46
C TRP A 199 -2.02 23.85 -9.18
N LEU A 200 -1.03 22.95 -9.03
CA LEU A 200 -1.29 21.53 -8.74
C LEU A 200 -1.99 21.32 -7.39
N THR A 201 -1.61 22.10 -6.37
CA THR A 201 -2.23 21.99 -5.04
C THR A 201 -3.61 22.63 -4.95
N SER A 202 -3.95 23.52 -5.91
CA SER A 202 -5.30 24.12 -6.03
C SER A 202 -6.32 23.13 -6.60
N ILE A 203 -5.88 22.06 -7.29
CA ILE A 203 -6.78 21.00 -7.73
C ILE A 203 -7.25 20.22 -6.50
N THR A 204 -8.45 20.58 -6.07
CA THR A 204 -9.06 20.02 -4.86
C THR A 204 -9.28 18.51 -5.06
N ASP A 205 -8.93 17.72 -4.06
CA ASP A 205 -9.20 16.29 -3.99
C ASP A 205 -8.57 15.41 -5.11
N LEU A 206 -7.58 15.93 -5.89
CA LEU A 206 -6.93 15.15 -6.94
C LEU A 206 -6.38 13.81 -6.42
N SER A 207 -5.61 13.85 -5.31
CA SER A 207 -5.06 12.64 -4.69
C SER A 207 -6.16 11.66 -4.26
N PHE A 208 -7.32 12.18 -3.84
CA PHE A 208 -8.47 11.38 -3.41
C PHE A 208 -9.13 10.65 -4.59
N TYR A 209 -9.36 11.35 -5.71
CA TYR A 209 -9.92 10.71 -6.91
C TYR A 209 -8.97 9.67 -7.51
N LEU A 210 -7.67 10.00 -7.59
CA LEU A 210 -6.66 9.05 -8.06
C LEU A 210 -6.58 7.82 -7.14
N TRP A 211 -6.68 8.02 -5.82
CA TRP A 211 -6.73 6.91 -4.87
C TRP A 211 -7.98 6.04 -5.09
N GLY A 212 -9.16 6.62 -5.27
CA GLY A 212 -10.38 5.89 -5.58
C GLY A 212 -10.28 5.07 -6.88
N CYS A 213 -9.74 5.66 -7.94
CA CYS A 213 -9.49 4.96 -9.20
C CYS A 213 -8.47 3.83 -9.03
N SER A 214 -7.34 4.08 -8.32
CA SER A 214 -6.36 3.04 -8.02
C SER A 214 -6.99 1.89 -7.28
N LEU A 215 -7.86 2.18 -6.30
CA LEU A 215 -8.56 1.17 -5.52
C LEU A 215 -9.47 0.29 -6.38
N ALA A 216 -10.19 0.88 -7.35
CA ALA A 216 -11.00 0.11 -8.30
C ALA A 216 -10.13 -0.78 -9.20
N ILE A 217 -9.01 -0.24 -9.72
CA ILE A 217 -8.06 -1.00 -10.55
C ILE A 217 -7.46 -2.16 -9.76
N VAL A 218 -6.92 -1.93 -8.56
CA VAL A 218 -6.31 -3.01 -7.75
C VAL A 218 -7.32 -4.06 -7.34
N THR A 219 -8.58 -3.69 -7.14
CA THR A 219 -9.65 -4.66 -6.88
C THR A 219 -9.88 -5.54 -8.10
N GLY A 220 -9.98 -4.96 -9.30
CA GLY A 220 -10.09 -5.72 -10.55
C GLY A 220 -8.91 -6.67 -10.74
N ILE A 221 -7.68 -6.19 -10.53
CA ILE A 221 -6.45 -7.03 -10.61
C ILE A 221 -6.52 -8.17 -9.58
N THR A 222 -6.95 -7.90 -8.36
CA THR A 222 -7.06 -8.91 -7.29
C THR A 222 -8.06 -10.01 -7.69
N PHE A 223 -9.25 -9.65 -8.18
CA PHE A 223 -10.23 -10.63 -8.66
C PHE A 223 -9.74 -11.42 -9.87
N ARG A 224 -9.02 -10.76 -10.81
CA ARG A 224 -8.37 -11.44 -11.94
C ARG A 224 -7.35 -12.48 -11.44
N ASN A 225 -6.50 -12.11 -10.50
CA ASN A 225 -5.49 -13.00 -9.94
C ASN A 225 -6.13 -14.20 -9.22
N ILE A 226 -7.21 -13.97 -8.47
CA ILE A 226 -7.98 -15.04 -7.80
C ILE A 226 -8.56 -15.99 -8.86
N SER A 227 -9.27 -15.46 -9.86
CA SER A 227 -9.96 -16.28 -10.88
C SER A 227 -8.98 -17.09 -11.72
N ASN A 228 -7.82 -16.51 -12.08
CA ASN A 228 -6.82 -17.19 -12.91
C ASN A 228 -5.94 -18.18 -12.13
N SER A 229 -5.90 -18.07 -10.79
CA SER A 229 -5.03 -18.91 -9.97
C SER A 229 -5.54 -20.34 -9.81
N HIS A 230 -6.84 -20.60 -10.03
CA HIS A 230 -7.51 -21.85 -9.67
C HIS A 230 -7.24 -22.30 -8.24
N ALA A 231 -6.94 -21.35 -7.34
CA ALA A 231 -6.61 -21.60 -5.95
C ALA A 231 -7.83 -22.19 -5.21
N PRO A 232 -7.62 -23.18 -4.33
CA PRO A 232 -8.71 -23.73 -3.53
C PRO A 232 -9.27 -22.66 -2.56
N LEU A 233 -10.58 -22.71 -2.32
CA LEU A 233 -11.25 -21.77 -1.43
C LEU A 233 -10.64 -21.73 -0.03
N SER A 234 -10.10 -22.87 0.45
CA SER A 234 -9.39 -22.96 1.72
C SER A 234 -8.17 -22.06 1.78
N LEU A 235 -7.36 -21.98 0.71
CA LEU A 235 -6.21 -21.09 0.64
C LEU A 235 -6.65 -19.63 0.61
N LEU A 236 -7.67 -19.28 -0.18
CA LEU A 236 -8.20 -17.92 -0.23
C LEU A 236 -8.75 -17.47 1.13
N ALA A 237 -9.45 -18.36 1.83
CA ALA A 237 -9.92 -18.12 3.20
C ALA A 237 -8.74 -17.94 4.18
N ALA A 238 -7.71 -18.80 4.08
CA ALA A 238 -6.49 -18.66 4.89
C ALA A 238 -5.79 -17.31 4.65
N ILE A 239 -5.65 -16.87 3.39
CA ILE A 239 -5.08 -15.55 3.05
C ILE A 239 -5.90 -14.42 3.68
N ALA A 240 -7.22 -14.47 3.60
CA ALA A 240 -8.09 -13.45 4.19
C ALA A 240 -7.93 -13.37 5.72
N VAL A 241 -7.92 -14.52 6.40
CA VAL A 241 -7.74 -14.60 7.86
C VAL A 241 -6.36 -14.15 8.28
N VAL A 242 -5.30 -14.61 7.60
CA VAL A 242 -3.92 -14.23 7.91
C VAL A 242 -3.70 -12.74 7.68
N SER A 243 -4.26 -12.16 6.61
CA SER A 243 -4.22 -10.72 6.35
C SER A 243 -4.88 -9.92 7.48
N PHE A 244 -5.99 -10.41 8.04
CA PHE A 244 -6.62 -9.80 9.23
C PHE A 244 -5.70 -9.86 10.45
N VAL A 245 -5.20 -11.04 10.76
CA VAL A 245 -4.32 -11.26 11.93
C VAL A 245 -3.08 -10.36 11.85
N ILE A 246 -2.41 -10.33 10.70
CA ILE A 246 -1.23 -9.48 10.47
C ILE A 246 -1.59 -7.99 10.57
N CYS A 247 -2.75 -7.57 10.08
CA CYS A 247 -3.22 -6.20 10.22
C CYS A 247 -3.36 -5.80 11.70
N VAL A 248 -4.05 -6.61 12.50
CA VAL A 248 -4.22 -6.38 13.95
C VAL A 248 -2.88 -6.38 14.68
N ILE A 249 -1.98 -7.32 14.36
CA ILE A 249 -0.63 -7.39 14.94
C ILE A 249 0.14 -6.12 14.62
N GLN A 250 0.18 -5.67 13.36
CA GLN A 250 0.94 -4.49 12.97
C GLN A 250 0.44 -3.21 13.66
N PHE A 251 -0.88 -2.98 13.73
CA PHE A 251 -1.43 -1.87 14.49
C PHE A 251 -1.09 -1.96 15.97
N SER A 252 -1.20 -3.14 16.58
CA SER A 252 -0.94 -3.37 18.01
C SER A 252 0.53 -3.19 18.36
N VAL A 253 1.43 -3.77 17.58
CA VAL A 253 2.89 -3.63 17.77
C VAL A 253 3.31 -2.18 17.58
N GLY A 254 2.83 -1.51 16.52
CA GLY A 254 3.09 -0.11 16.29
C GLY A 254 2.68 0.75 17.49
N ARG A 255 1.45 0.58 18.02
CA ARG A 255 0.97 1.30 19.21
C ARG A 255 1.82 1.01 20.44
N ASN A 256 2.22 -0.24 20.66
CA ASN A 256 3.06 -0.60 21.79
C ASN A 256 4.43 0.10 21.71
N ILE A 257 5.06 0.15 20.53
CA ILE A 257 6.29 0.92 20.33
C ILE A 257 6.03 2.40 20.67
N GLY A 258 4.95 2.97 20.13
CA GLY A 258 4.62 4.38 20.32
C GLY A 258 4.38 4.78 21.78
N ARG A 259 3.86 3.86 22.61
CA ARG A 259 3.66 4.12 24.06
C ARG A 259 4.94 4.52 24.77
N PHE A 260 6.09 3.95 24.40
CA PHE A 260 7.38 4.29 24.98
C PHE A 260 7.89 5.68 24.59
N PHE A 261 7.33 6.28 23.52
CA PHE A 261 7.79 7.55 22.96
C PHE A 261 6.70 8.63 22.94
N GLY A 262 5.53 8.38 23.53
CA GLY A 262 4.40 9.31 23.50
C GLY A 262 3.81 9.52 22.11
N SER A 263 3.96 8.56 21.19
CA SER A 263 3.54 8.62 19.79
C SER A 263 2.72 7.39 19.38
N THR A 264 1.76 7.03 20.24
CA THR A 264 0.97 5.79 20.13
C THR A 264 0.13 5.75 18.85
N VAL A 265 -0.49 6.86 18.49
CA VAL A 265 -1.32 6.97 17.28
C VAL A 265 -0.45 6.89 16.03
N GLU A 266 0.61 7.71 15.98
CA GLU A 266 1.54 7.77 14.85
C GLU A 266 2.17 6.41 14.56
N SER A 267 2.75 5.77 15.57
CA SER A 267 3.43 4.48 15.41
C SER A 267 2.46 3.36 15.05
N GLY A 268 1.24 3.38 15.59
CA GLY A 268 0.17 2.44 15.22
C GLY A 268 -0.21 2.57 13.76
N GLN A 269 -0.45 3.80 13.31
CA GLN A 269 -0.77 4.09 11.91
C GLN A 269 0.43 3.81 10.98
N ALA A 270 1.65 4.09 11.45
CA ALA A 270 2.89 3.89 10.69
C ALA A 270 3.10 2.43 10.30
N LEU A 271 2.92 1.50 11.25
CA LEU A 271 3.12 0.08 10.99
C LEU A 271 1.88 -0.59 10.42
N GLY A 272 0.69 -0.17 10.87
CA GLY A 272 -0.59 -0.81 10.52
C GLY A 272 -1.22 -0.35 9.21
N GLN A 273 -1.07 0.93 8.83
CA GLN A 273 -1.69 1.45 7.61
C GLN A 273 -0.72 1.42 6.42
N LYS A 274 -0.85 0.40 5.58
CA LYS A 274 0.03 0.12 4.45
C LYS A 274 -0.48 0.68 3.13
N ASN A 275 0.45 1.02 2.22
CA ASN A 275 0.13 1.33 0.82
C ASN A 275 -0.18 0.03 0.06
N THR A 276 -1.41 -0.44 0.22
CA THR A 276 -1.86 -1.73 -0.34
C THR A 276 -1.91 -1.72 -1.87
N ALA A 277 -2.19 -0.58 -2.51
CA ALA A 277 -2.16 -0.50 -3.96
C ALA A 277 -0.74 -0.72 -4.51
N PHE A 278 0.28 -0.14 -3.87
CA PHE A 278 1.68 -0.42 -4.19
C PHE A 278 2.03 -1.89 -3.92
N ALA A 279 1.59 -2.44 -2.78
CA ALA A 279 1.85 -3.83 -2.40
C ALA A 279 1.24 -4.82 -3.41
N ILE A 280 0.01 -4.59 -3.89
CA ILE A 280 -0.64 -5.39 -4.94
C ILE A 280 0.16 -5.31 -6.24
N TRP A 281 0.52 -4.10 -6.67
CA TRP A 281 1.29 -3.92 -7.90
C TRP A 281 2.63 -4.66 -7.84
N VAL A 282 3.42 -4.45 -6.78
CA VAL A 282 4.77 -5.02 -6.69
C VAL A 282 4.77 -6.54 -6.55
N SER A 283 3.80 -7.10 -5.81
CA SER A 283 3.69 -8.56 -5.66
C SER A 283 3.24 -9.22 -6.96
N SER A 284 2.27 -8.62 -7.67
CA SER A 284 1.83 -9.14 -8.98
C SER A 284 2.94 -9.09 -10.02
N ALA A 285 3.79 -8.06 -9.98
CA ALA A 285 4.86 -7.86 -10.96
C ALA A 285 6.11 -8.69 -10.70
N TYR A 286 6.46 -8.96 -9.42
CA TYR A 286 7.79 -9.43 -9.06
C TYR A 286 7.82 -10.66 -8.13
N ILE A 287 6.68 -11.16 -7.67
CA ILE A 287 6.60 -12.40 -6.89
C ILE A 287 5.51 -13.29 -7.51
N ASN A 288 4.42 -13.48 -6.79
CA ASN A 288 3.30 -14.30 -7.21
C ASN A 288 2.05 -13.42 -7.33
N PRO A 289 1.37 -13.38 -8.50
CA PRO A 289 0.11 -12.66 -8.62
C PRO A 289 -0.93 -13.06 -7.56
N LEU A 290 -0.92 -14.31 -7.09
CA LEU A 290 -1.80 -14.76 -6.00
C LEU A 290 -1.42 -14.14 -4.64
N ALA A 291 -0.13 -13.84 -4.41
CA ALA A 291 0.31 -13.13 -3.20
C ALA A 291 -0.31 -11.72 -3.08
N ALA A 292 -0.72 -11.11 -4.21
CA ALA A 292 -1.41 -9.82 -4.21
C ALA A 292 -2.81 -9.87 -3.56
N VAL A 293 -3.39 -11.06 -3.39
CA VAL A 293 -4.67 -11.23 -2.66
C VAL A 293 -4.51 -10.85 -1.18
N GLY A 294 -3.33 -11.09 -0.60
CA GLY A 294 -3.01 -10.69 0.78
C GLY A 294 -3.25 -9.20 1.04
N PRO A 295 -2.54 -8.28 0.40
CA PRO A 295 -2.81 -6.84 0.54
C PRO A 295 -4.19 -6.43 -0.02
N GLY A 296 -4.79 -7.17 -0.94
CA GLY A 296 -6.18 -7.00 -1.37
C GLY A 296 -7.20 -7.22 -0.24
N CYS A 297 -6.98 -8.21 0.62
CA CYS A 297 -7.77 -8.41 1.83
C CYS A 297 -7.39 -7.38 2.93
N TYR A 298 -6.09 -7.11 3.08
CA TYR A 298 -5.56 -6.21 4.10
C TYR A 298 -6.16 -4.80 4.01
N ILE A 299 -6.44 -4.29 2.79
CA ILE A 299 -7.06 -2.96 2.62
C ILE A 299 -8.42 -2.85 3.30
N ILE A 300 -9.21 -3.93 3.31
CA ILE A 300 -10.51 -3.97 3.98
C ILE A 300 -10.30 -3.86 5.50
N TRP A 301 -9.39 -4.65 6.03
CA TRP A 301 -9.11 -4.72 7.47
C TRP A 301 -8.52 -3.44 8.03
N GLN A 302 -7.52 -2.84 7.38
CA GLN A 302 -6.93 -1.57 7.82
C GLN A 302 -7.95 -0.42 7.80
N ASN A 303 -8.86 -0.40 6.82
CA ASN A 303 -9.90 0.62 6.76
C ASN A 303 -11.01 0.39 7.80
N ALA A 304 -11.32 -0.86 8.13
CA ALA A 304 -12.22 -1.20 9.23
C ALA A 304 -11.64 -0.72 10.58
N ILE A 305 -10.36 -1.01 10.85
CA ILE A 305 -9.66 -0.55 12.06
C ILE A 305 -9.66 0.98 12.12
N ASN A 306 -9.27 1.66 11.04
CA ASN A 306 -9.26 3.13 10.99
C ASN A 306 -10.65 3.72 11.24
N SER A 307 -11.69 3.12 10.68
CA SER A 307 -13.07 3.57 10.88
C SER A 307 -13.51 3.43 12.33
N LEU A 308 -13.17 2.31 12.98
CA LEU A 308 -13.44 2.08 14.40
C LEU A 308 -12.67 3.08 15.28
N GLU A 309 -11.38 3.32 15.01
CA GLU A 309 -10.57 4.30 15.75
C GLU A 309 -11.14 5.71 15.65
N LEU A 310 -11.47 6.14 14.43
CA LEU A 310 -12.08 7.46 14.19
C LEU A 310 -13.44 7.59 14.88
N TYR A 311 -14.24 6.53 14.88
CA TYR A 311 -15.53 6.51 15.61
C TYR A 311 -15.32 6.66 17.11
N HIS A 312 -14.40 5.89 17.70
CA HIS A 312 -14.09 5.95 19.13
C HIS A 312 -13.50 7.31 19.54
N HIS A 313 -12.60 7.85 18.73
CA HIS A 313 -12.00 9.17 18.99
C HIS A 313 -13.04 10.29 18.94
N ARG A 314 -13.98 10.28 17.98
CA ARG A 314 -15.10 11.25 17.93
C ARG A 314 -16.03 11.17 19.14
N LYS A 315 -16.26 9.96 19.65
CA LYS A 315 -17.12 9.75 20.82
C LYS A 315 -16.44 10.13 22.14
N ASN A 316 -15.13 10.03 22.20
CA ASN A 316 -14.32 10.28 23.40
C ASN A 316 -13.08 11.14 23.05
N PRO A 317 -13.26 12.44 22.68
CA PRO A 317 -12.14 13.27 22.19
C PRO A 317 -11.08 13.58 23.25
N ASN A 318 -11.35 13.31 24.54
CA ASN A 318 -10.45 13.57 25.67
C ASN A 318 -9.78 12.29 26.24
N LYS A 319 -9.88 11.17 25.56
CA LYS A 319 -9.15 9.94 25.86
C LYS A 319 -8.16 9.66 24.73
#